data_587bf49a6a1d6b9947f7c1142e16f640
#
_entry.id   587bf49a6a1d6b9947f7c1142e16f640
#
_cell.length_a   1.000
_cell.length_b   1.000
_cell.length_c   1.000
_cell.angle_alpha   90.00
_cell.angle_beta   90.00
_cell.angle_gamma   90.00
#
_symmetry.space_group_name_H-M   'P 1'
#
loop_
_entity.id
_entity.type
_entity.pdbx_description
1 polymer ?
#
loop_
_entity_poly.entity_id
_entity_poly.type
_entity_poly.pdbx_seq_one_letter_code
_entity_poly.pdbx_strand_id
1 'polypeptide(L)'
;MDEEFKKTTPQEFVPKKETVAKKLPGVRKKEKVKDISLDGDVINLEGDNEYLKFCGITSVDRTQLFASNKKWLYFLELTNNLDYIATSILGGDLDKMVLKSENDEEEKCQFFEKNKIIYVIFGKFPDKKGKWVLEQMAKHFSDLIRDKDVNSLSKFEKYDIANKFKGKLIFILKEYMQLQEVFSDQEIPYVEDWLRLDYVGLSSMSIGVISLLLDDEDILNVKVPGEFEDPVEENEMKESLLTAKIEAIAANTLGNTGAYPRWIAVKLGFQNYRFLTFKKYGNDYFLSCLSEGNMQKIKIIEAQLEPIMNNGINTPFLGNLRPFNKLKSQIKELMKNVIGRKFT
;
A
#
# COMPACT_ATOMS: atom_id res chain seq x y z
N MET A 1 10.19 36.01 -81.70
CA MET A 1 10.11 36.42 -80.27
C MET A 1 10.73 35.28 -79.44
N ASP A 2 12.05 35.42 -79.29
CA ASP A 2 12.92 34.41 -78.69
C ASP A 2 13.13 34.82 -77.27
N GLU A 3 12.71 33.95 -76.27
CA GLU A 3 13.06 34.11 -74.91
C GLU A 3 14.17 33.12 -74.58
N GLU A 4 15.32 33.70 -74.23
CA GLU A 4 16.56 33.03 -73.83
C GLU A 4 16.38 32.31 -72.50
N PHE A 5 16.59 31.00 -72.48
CA PHE A 5 16.79 30.19 -71.27
C PHE A 5 18.23 30.39 -70.76
N LYS A 6 18.37 31.17 -69.74
CA LYS A 6 19.63 31.23 -68.94
C LYS A 6 19.83 29.93 -68.16
N LYS A 7 20.88 29.19 -68.53
CA LYS A 7 21.45 28.07 -67.82
C LYS A 7 22.12 28.59 -66.52
N THR A 8 21.56 28.23 -65.36
CA THR A 8 22.23 28.39 -64.08
C THR A 8 23.02 27.14 -63.79
N THR A 9 24.32 27.31 -63.62
CA THR A 9 25.28 26.27 -63.23
C THR A 9 25.07 25.87 -61.76
N PRO A 10 25.13 24.58 -61.38
CA PRO A 10 25.03 24.17 -59.99
C PRO A 10 26.30 24.54 -59.22
N GLN A 11 26.14 25.29 -58.13
CA GLN A 11 27.21 25.52 -57.14
C GLN A 11 27.49 24.20 -56.37
N GLU A 12 28.74 23.76 -56.41
CA GLU A 12 29.25 22.67 -55.59
C GLU A 12 29.15 23.04 -54.12
N PHE A 13 28.40 22.21 -53.36
CA PHE A 13 28.27 22.31 -51.94
C PHE A 13 29.46 21.63 -51.26
N VAL A 14 30.44 22.42 -50.82
CA VAL A 14 31.57 21.93 -50.02
C VAL A 14 31.11 21.85 -48.56
N PRO A 15 31.01 20.66 -47.93
CA PRO A 15 30.65 20.59 -46.54
C PRO A 15 31.84 21.04 -45.66
N LYS A 16 31.65 22.16 -44.93
CA LYS A 16 32.56 22.55 -43.85
C LYS A 16 32.49 21.49 -42.75
N LYS A 17 33.59 20.76 -42.54
CA LYS A 17 33.82 19.94 -41.38
C LYS A 17 34.01 20.85 -40.16
N GLU A 18 32.92 21.16 -39.46
CA GLU A 18 33.00 21.61 -38.06
C GLU A 18 33.13 20.39 -37.17
N THR A 19 34.32 20.11 -36.76
CA THR A 19 34.65 19.12 -35.71
C THR A 19 34.20 19.72 -34.37
N VAL A 20 32.91 19.61 -34.06
CA VAL A 20 32.42 19.81 -32.71
C VAL A 20 32.78 18.56 -31.91
N ALA A 21 33.91 18.60 -31.22
CA ALA A 21 34.22 17.63 -30.19
C ALA A 21 33.15 17.73 -29.08
N LYS A 22 32.10 16.88 -29.17
CA LYS A 22 31.20 16.66 -28.06
C LYS A 22 32.05 16.14 -26.90
N LYS A 23 32.31 17.01 -25.91
CA LYS A 23 32.77 16.57 -24.60
C LYS A 23 31.79 15.52 -24.10
N LEU A 24 32.19 14.26 -24.08
CA LEU A 24 31.50 13.21 -23.34
C LEU A 24 31.28 13.73 -21.92
N PRO A 25 30.06 13.65 -21.37
CA PRO A 25 29.83 14.01 -19.99
C PRO A 25 30.81 13.22 -19.15
N GLY A 26 31.56 13.95 -18.33
CA GLY A 26 32.66 13.39 -17.53
C GLY A 26 32.15 12.17 -16.76
N VAL A 27 32.97 11.11 -16.83
CA VAL A 27 32.81 9.92 -15.99
C VAL A 27 32.74 10.42 -14.55
N ARG A 28 31.54 10.45 -13.98
CA ARG A 28 31.36 10.75 -12.55
C ARG A 28 32.24 9.77 -11.79
N LYS A 29 33.17 10.28 -10.98
CA LYS A 29 33.93 9.47 -10.03
C LYS A 29 32.91 8.56 -9.33
N LYS A 30 33.13 7.24 -9.40
CA LYS A 30 32.37 6.28 -8.60
C LYS A 30 32.53 6.69 -7.13
N GLU A 31 31.53 7.38 -6.59
CA GLU A 31 31.45 7.57 -5.15
C GLU A 31 31.46 6.18 -4.51
N LYS A 32 32.28 6.01 -3.49
CA LYS A 32 32.34 4.74 -2.77
C LYS A 32 30.95 4.51 -2.15
N VAL A 33 30.25 3.51 -2.67
CA VAL A 33 28.99 3.05 -2.09
C VAL A 33 29.27 2.75 -0.61
N LYS A 34 28.58 3.44 0.29
CA LYS A 34 28.71 3.22 1.74
C LYS A 34 28.37 1.77 2.05
N ASP A 35 29.09 1.20 3.02
CA ASP A 35 28.77 -0.15 3.47
C ASP A 35 27.40 -0.17 4.12
N ILE A 36 26.47 -1.00 3.58
CA ILE A 36 25.13 -1.20 4.10
C ILE A 36 25.23 -2.17 5.28
N SER A 37 24.77 -1.75 6.45
CA SER A 37 24.57 -2.62 7.60
C SER A 37 23.07 -2.90 7.79
N LEU A 38 22.69 -4.16 7.87
CA LEU A 38 21.33 -4.59 8.21
C LEU A 38 21.11 -4.68 9.72
N ASP A 39 22.15 -4.45 10.52
CA ASP A 39 22.08 -4.59 11.99
C ASP A 39 21.62 -3.29 12.68
N GLY A 40 21.44 -2.21 11.91
CA GLY A 40 20.89 -0.93 12.39
C GLY A 40 19.37 -0.86 12.36
N ASP A 41 18.80 0.12 13.09
CA ASP A 41 17.35 0.37 13.11
C ASP A 41 16.81 0.88 11.76
N VAL A 42 17.68 1.52 10.99
CA VAL A 42 17.36 2.13 9.68
C VAL A 42 18.49 1.86 8.71
N ILE A 43 18.13 1.46 7.51
CA ILE A 43 19.03 1.29 6.38
C ILE A 43 18.88 2.54 5.52
N ASN A 44 19.83 3.47 5.64
CA ASN A 44 19.83 4.67 4.81
C ASN A 44 20.19 4.31 3.36
N LEU A 45 19.37 4.77 2.44
CA LEU A 45 19.58 4.65 1.01
C LEU A 45 20.09 5.99 0.48
N GLU A 46 20.88 5.98 -0.59
CA GLU A 46 21.36 7.23 -1.20
C GLU A 46 20.21 7.87 -1.98
N GLY A 47 19.78 9.04 -1.51
CA GLY A 47 18.72 9.86 -2.04
C GLY A 47 18.18 10.76 -0.93
N ASP A 48 17.65 11.90 -1.26
CA ASP A 48 17.10 12.82 -0.28
C ASP A 48 15.93 12.17 0.47
N ASN A 49 16.20 11.70 1.70
CA ASN A 49 15.24 11.08 2.61
C ASN A 49 14.72 9.67 2.24
N GLU A 50 15.43 8.89 1.43
CA GLU A 50 15.07 7.49 1.19
C GLU A 50 15.70 6.57 2.24
N TYR A 51 14.90 5.69 2.84
CA TYR A 51 15.38 4.70 3.80
C TYR A 51 14.44 3.49 3.88
N LEU A 52 15.02 2.37 4.33
CA LEU A 52 14.26 1.19 4.73
C LEU A 52 14.46 0.93 6.23
N LYS A 53 13.40 0.61 6.92
CA LYS A 53 13.40 0.16 8.31
C LYS A 53 13.33 -1.36 8.39
N PHE A 54 12.71 -1.98 7.39
CA PHE A 54 12.47 -3.41 7.41
C PHE A 54 12.39 -4.01 6.01
N CYS A 55 12.94 -5.21 5.88
CA CYS A 55 12.70 -6.13 4.77
C CYS A 55 12.37 -7.50 5.37
N GLY A 56 11.29 -8.10 4.92
CA GLY A 56 10.80 -9.36 5.49
C GLY A 56 10.29 -10.33 4.45
N ILE A 57 10.25 -11.61 4.81
CA ILE A 57 9.70 -12.69 4.00
C ILE A 57 8.91 -13.62 4.92
N THR A 58 7.67 -13.89 4.56
CA THR A 58 6.78 -14.84 5.25
C THR A 58 6.05 -15.70 4.22
N SER A 59 5.53 -16.84 4.61
CA SER A 59 4.60 -17.59 3.76
C SER A 59 3.15 -17.19 4.08
N VAL A 60 2.23 -17.46 3.16
CA VAL A 60 0.78 -17.32 3.39
C VAL A 60 0.30 -18.17 4.58
N ASP A 61 1.00 -19.27 4.89
CA ASP A 61 0.75 -20.13 6.05
C ASP A 61 1.40 -19.61 7.35
N ARG A 62 1.79 -18.35 7.39
CA ARG A 62 2.36 -17.63 8.55
C ARG A 62 3.73 -18.11 9.01
N THR A 63 4.47 -18.83 8.16
CA THR A 63 5.85 -19.22 8.46
C THR A 63 6.77 -18.03 8.21
N GLN A 64 7.43 -17.55 9.26
CA GLN A 64 8.47 -16.52 9.15
C GLN A 64 9.72 -17.11 8.52
N LEU A 65 10.17 -16.55 7.41
CA LEU A 65 11.30 -17.05 6.63
C LEU A 65 12.52 -16.14 6.73
N PHE A 66 12.31 -14.83 6.77
CA PHE A 66 13.39 -13.85 6.91
C PHE A 66 12.87 -12.55 7.53
N ALA A 67 13.72 -11.90 8.32
CA ALA A 67 13.54 -10.55 8.82
C ALA A 67 14.89 -9.84 8.89
N SER A 68 15.01 -8.67 8.28
CA SER A 68 16.25 -7.88 8.29
C SER A 68 16.55 -7.31 9.67
N ASN A 69 15.50 -7.00 10.46
CA ASN A 69 15.62 -6.42 11.79
C ASN A 69 14.55 -7.00 12.72
N LYS A 70 14.99 -7.42 13.91
CA LYS A 70 14.10 -8.02 14.92
C LYS A 70 13.11 -7.03 15.53
N LYS A 71 13.45 -5.74 15.59
CA LYS A 71 12.58 -4.67 16.11
C LYS A 71 11.26 -4.60 15.35
N TRP A 72 11.27 -4.87 14.05
CA TRP A 72 10.13 -4.77 13.16
C TRP A 72 9.51 -6.13 12.78
N LEU A 73 9.81 -7.18 13.56
CA LEU A 73 9.36 -8.54 13.28
C LEU A 73 7.83 -8.66 13.21
N TYR A 74 7.10 -7.85 13.97
CA TYR A 74 5.65 -7.81 13.97
C TYR A 74 5.05 -7.45 12.58
N PHE A 75 5.84 -6.80 11.69
CA PHE A 75 5.37 -6.58 10.32
C PHE A 75 5.09 -7.87 9.56
N LEU A 76 5.72 -8.98 9.90
CA LEU A 76 5.40 -10.28 9.28
C LEU A 76 4.02 -10.79 9.72
N GLU A 77 3.65 -10.59 10.98
CA GLU A 77 2.30 -10.93 11.46
C GLU A 77 1.24 -9.99 10.87
N LEU A 78 1.53 -8.70 10.85
CA LEU A 78 0.67 -7.69 10.23
C LEU A 78 0.47 -8.01 8.73
N THR A 79 1.54 -8.35 8.02
CA THR A 79 1.48 -8.74 6.61
C THR A 79 0.54 -9.93 6.40
N ASN A 80 0.66 -10.98 7.21
CA ASN A 80 -0.20 -12.16 7.10
C ASN A 80 -1.68 -11.85 7.40
N ASN A 81 -1.95 -10.96 8.34
CA ASN A 81 -3.31 -10.54 8.65
C ASN A 81 -3.91 -9.67 7.53
N LEU A 82 -3.12 -8.75 6.98
CA LEU A 82 -3.51 -7.92 5.84
C LEU A 82 -3.75 -8.75 4.59
N ASP A 83 -2.86 -9.69 4.31
CA ASP A 83 -2.99 -10.60 3.18
C ASP A 83 -4.25 -11.45 3.28
N TYR A 84 -4.53 -12.00 4.46
CA TYR A 84 -5.78 -12.74 4.69
C TYR A 84 -7.03 -11.87 4.41
N ILE A 85 -7.03 -10.61 4.82
CA ILE A 85 -8.15 -9.70 4.56
C ILE A 85 -8.23 -9.35 3.07
N ALA A 86 -7.09 -9.05 2.45
CA ALA A 86 -7.01 -8.73 1.03
C ALA A 86 -7.56 -9.88 0.17
N THR A 87 -7.10 -11.09 0.40
CA THR A 87 -7.47 -12.26 -0.42
C THR A 87 -8.84 -12.83 -0.08
N SER A 88 -9.15 -12.96 1.23
CA SER A 88 -10.37 -13.67 1.67
C SER A 88 -11.60 -12.80 1.71
N ILE A 89 -11.47 -11.48 1.89
CA ILE A 89 -12.60 -10.55 2.04
C ILE A 89 -12.68 -9.60 0.84
N LEU A 90 -11.55 -8.97 0.50
CA LEU A 90 -11.52 -7.93 -0.52
C LEU A 90 -11.31 -8.46 -1.94
N GLY A 91 -10.97 -9.75 -2.06
CA GLY A 91 -10.89 -10.46 -3.34
C GLY A 91 -9.72 -10.05 -4.22
N GLY A 92 -8.60 -9.61 -3.66
CA GLY A 92 -7.45 -9.18 -4.43
C GLY A 92 -6.12 -9.38 -3.70
N ASP A 93 -5.03 -8.96 -4.34
CA ASP A 93 -3.67 -9.08 -3.82
C ASP A 93 -3.29 -7.84 -3.01
N LEU A 94 -2.69 -8.05 -1.84
CA LEU A 94 -2.18 -6.96 -1.02
C LEU A 94 -1.02 -6.26 -1.75
N ASP A 95 -1.17 -4.94 -2.01
CA ASP A 95 -0.19 -4.16 -2.76
C ASP A 95 0.61 -3.22 -1.86
N LYS A 96 -0.08 -2.34 -1.12
CA LYS A 96 0.58 -1.29 -0.35
C LYS A 96 -0.24 -0.84 0.86
N MET A 97 0.46 -0.43 1.91
CA MET A 97 -0.11 0.29 3.05
C MET A 97 0.71 1.55 3.31
N VAL A 98 0.06 2.69 3.41
CA VAL A 98 0.70 3.96 3.81
C VAL A 98 0.33 4.27 5.25
N LEU A 99 1.35 4.61 6.03
CA LEU A 99 1.27 5.00 7.42
C LEU A 99 1.51 6.50 7.54
N LYS A 100 0.83 7.13 8.48
CA LYS A 100 1.06 8.52 8.82
C LYS A 100 1.37 8.62 10.31
N SER A 101 2.58 9.08 10.62
CA SER A 101 3.01 9.32 12.00
C SER A 101 2.34 10.57 12.58
N GLU A 102 2.44 10.75 13.88
CA GLU A 102 1.94 11.97 14.56
C GLU A 102 2.60 13.25 14.04
N ASN A 103 3.82 13.15 13.53
CA ASN A 103 4.57 14.27 12.94
C ASN A 103 4.25 14.52 11.46
N ASP A 104 3.16 13.96 10.94
CA ASP A 104 2.77 14.03 9.51
C ASP A 104 3.76 13.39 8.53
N GLU A 105 4.76 12.66 9.01
CA GLU A 105 5.65 11.91 8.14
C GLU A 105 4.96 10.66 7.60
N GLU A 106 5.07 10.45 6.29
CA GLU A 106 4.52 9.28 5.62
C GLU A 106 5.59 8.23 5.40
N GLU A 107 5.29 7.02 5.83
CA GLU A 107 6.05 5.81 5.56
C GLU A 107 5.14 4.78 4.93
N LYS A 108 5.72 3.84 4.20
CA LYS A 108 4.91 2.84 3.52
C LYS A 108 5.48 1.43 3.67
N CYS A 109 4.56 0.48 3.76
CA CYS A 109 4.83 -0.92 3.50
C CYS A 109 4.42 -1.21 2.06
N GLN A 110 5.26 -1.92 1.34
CA GLN A 110 4.92 -2.45 0.03
C GLN A 110 5.08 -3.97 0.05
N PHE A 111 4.16 -4.66 -0.62
CA PHE A 111 4.04 -6.10 -0.56
C PHE A 111 4.13 -6.69 -1.97
N PHE A 112 4.59 -7.92 -2.03
CA PHE A 112 4.61 -8.69 -3.27
C PHE A 112 4.50 -10.18 -2.94
N GLU A 113 3.48 -10.84 -3.48
CA GLU A 113 3.31 -12.29 -3.34
C GLU A 113 3.83 -13.00 -4.59
N LYS A 114 4.56 -14.08 -4.36
CA LYS A 114 4.94 -15.02 -5.40
C LYS A 114 5.08 -16.43 -4.83
N ASN A 115 4.39 -17.38 -5.43
CA ASN A 115 4.45 -18.80 -5.04
C ASN A 115 4.11 -19.03 -3.55
N LYS A 116 3.05 -18.40 -3.05
CA LYS A 116 2.62 -18.44 -1.63
C LYS A 116 3.65 -17.90 -0.63
N ILE A 117 4.57 -17.09 -1.10
CA ILE A 117 5.55 -16.39 -0.28
C ILE A 117 5.32 -14.89 -0.44
N ILE A 118 5.18 -14.20 0.68
CA ILE A 118 4.92 -12.77 0.74
C ILE A 118 6.22 -12.07 1.12
N TYR A 119 6.61 -11.12 0.31
CA TYR A 119 7.75 -10.23 0.50
C TYR A 119 7.24 -8.87 0.93
N VAL A 120 7.88 -8.27 1.93
CA VAL A 120 7.48 -6.96 2.46
C VAL A 120 8.71 -6.09 2.69
N ILE A 121 8.57 -4.81 2.35
CA ILE A 121 9.52 -3.76 2.73
C ILE A 121 8.77 -2.62 3.41
N PHE A 122 9.41 -1.99 4.39
CA PHE A 122 8.86 -0.86 5.13
C PHE A 122 9.87 0.28 5.23
N GLY A 123 9.44 1.50 4.95
CA GLY A 123 10.25 2.70 5.02
C GLY A 123 9.73 3.84 4.15
N LYS A 124 10.64 4.69 3.70
CA LYS A 124 10.37 5.82 2.80
C LYS A 124 11.18 5.64 1.51
N PHE A 125 10.51 5.39 0.42
CA PHE A 125 11.11 5.06 -0.87
C PHE A 125 10.10 5.27 -2.01
N PRO A 126 10.55 5.50 -3.27
CA PRO A 126 9.69 5.54 -4.44
C PRO A 126 9.03 4.18 -4.73
N ASP A 127 7.75 4.18 -5.12
CA ASP A 127 6.97 2.96 -5.31
C ASP A 127 7.60 1.99 -6.33
N LYS A 128 8.07 2.52 -7.46
CA LYS A 128 8.68 1.68 -8.50
C LYS A 128 10.00 1.07 -8.06
N LYS A 129 10.81 1.81 -7.30
CA LYS A 129 12.04 1.30 -6.71
C LYS A 129 11.75 0.23 -5.66
N GLY A 130 10.73 0.47 -4.80
CA GLY A 130 10.29 -0.51 -3.81
C GLY A 130 9.82 -1.80 -4.47
N LYS A 131 9.00 -1.72 -5.51
CA LYS A 131 8.56 -2.87 -6.29
C LYS A 131 9.73 -3.65 -6.88
N TRP A 132 10.70 -2.95 -7.45
CA TRP A 132 11.92 -3.58 -7.96
C TRP A 132 12.68 -4.35 -6.85
N VAL A 133 12.82 -3.76 -5.65
CA VAL A 133 13.44 -4.46 -4.50
C VAL A 133 12.70 -5.76 -4.18
N LEU A 134 11.36 -5.70 -4.09
CA LEU A 134 10.53 -6.87 -3.80
C LEU A 134 10.67 -7.96 -4.87
N GLU A 135 10.68 -7.59 -6.15
CA GLU A 135 10.89 -8.52 -7.25
C GLU A 135 12.29 -9.18 -7.21
N GLN A 136 13.35 -8.40 -6.87
CA GLN A 136 14.70 -8.95 -6.68
C GLN A 136 14.77 -9.85 -5.44
N MET A 137 14.12 -9.46 -4.33
CA MET A 137 14.01 -10.31 -3.15
C MET A 137 13.36 -11.65 -3.51
N ALA A 138 12.24 -11.62 -4.25
CA ALA A 138 11.54 -12.82 -4.67
C ALA A 138 12.40 -13.71 -5.58
N LYS A 139 13.10 -13.12 -6.53
CA LYS A 139 14.01 -13.84 -7.41
C LYS A 139 15.12 -14.54 -6.62
N HIS A 140 15.88 -13.80 -5.84
CA HIS A 140 17.02 -14.35 -5.11
C HIS A 140 16.63 -15.31 -4.00
N PHE A 141 15.48 -15.11 -3.36
CA PHE A 141 14.97 -16.05 -2.36
C PHE A 141 14.50 -17.36 -3.01
N SER A 142 13.77 -17.28 -4.13
CA SER A 142 13.38 -18.47 -4.90
C SER A 142 14.59 -19.31 -5.33
N ASP A 143 15.67 -18.65 -5.74
CA ASP A 143 16.92 -19.35 -6.11
C ASP A 143 17.55 -20.11 -4.91
N LEU A 144 17.37 -19.63 -3.68
CA LEU A 144 17.89 -20.27 -2.47
C LEU A 144 17.02 -21.45 -2.01
N ILE A 145 15.70 -21.33 -2.08
CA ILE A 145 14.79 -22.43 -1.70
C ILE A 145 14.65 -23.46 -2.80
N ARG A 146 14.87 -23.06 -4.06
CA ARG A 146 14.61 -23.88 -5.25
C ARG A 146 13.18 -24.44 -5.23
N ASP A 147 13.05 -25.77 -5.41
CA ASP A 147 11.77 -26.46 -5.43
C ASP A 147 11.32 -26.98 -4.05
N LYS A 148 11.99 -26.56 -2.97
CA LYS A 148 11.63 -26.99 -1.62
C LYS A 148 10.36 -26.29 -1.14
N ASP A 149 9.47 -27.07 -0.55
CA ASP A 149 8.34 -26.51 0.20
C ASP A 149 8.85 -25.84 1.49
N VAL A 150 8.58 -24.54 1.61
CA VAL A 150 9.02 -23.72 2.76
C VAL A 150 8.46 -24.22 4.09
N ASN A 151 7.31 -24.90 4.08
CA ASN A 151 6.68 -25.44 5.28
C ASN A 151 7.37 -26.73 5.75
N SER A 152 8.02 -27.46 4.85
CA SER A 152 8.77 -28.67 5.17
C SER A 152 10.19 -28.40 5.63
N LEU A 153 10.70 -27.16 5.55
CA LEU A 153 12.04 -26.80 5.96
C LEU A 153 12.23 -26.93 7.46
N SER A 154 13.30 -27.62 7.86
CA SER A 154 13.75 -27.66 9.25
C SER A 154 14.17 -26.27 9.77
N LYS A 155 14.23 -26.10 11.09
CA LYS A 155 14.71 -24.85 11.70
C LYS A 155 16.13 -24.49 11.24
N PHE A 156 17.00 -25.49 11.06
CA PHE A 156 18.37 -25.29 10.62
C PHE A 156 18.42 -24.81 9.16
N GLU A 157 17.63 -25.42 8.27
CA GLU A 157 17.56 -25.00 6.85
C GLU A 157 17.00 -23.58 6.74
N LYS A 158 15.96 -23.24 7.51
CA LYS A 158 15.42 -21.85 7.54
C LYS A 158 16.49 -20.86 7.96
N TYR A 159 17.27 -21.18 8.99
CA TYR A 159 18.36 -20.33 9.46
C TYR A 159 19.47 -20.16 8.41
N ASP A 160 19.89 -21.25 7.76
CA ASP A 160 20.92 -21.23 6.71
C ASP A 160 20.47 -20.40 5.49
N ILE A 161 19.23 -20.61 5.05
CA ILE A 161 18.61 -19.83 3.97
C ILE A 161 18.55 -18.35 4.34
N ALA A 162 18.10 -18.01 5.56
CA ALA A 162 18.01 -16.64 6.02
C ALA A 162 19.38 -15.94 6.05
N ASN A 163 20.43 -16.63 6.51
CA ASN A 163 21.80 -16.09 6.51
C ASN A 163 22.35 -15.87 5.09
N LYS A 164 22.12 -16.80 4.18
CA LYS A 164 22.49 -16.65 2.78
C LYS A 164 21.73 -15.49 2.13
N PHE A 165 20.45 -15.37 2.44
CA PHE A 165 19.60 -14.30 1.92
C PHE A 165 20.02 -12.92 2.44
N LYS A 166 20.48 -12.81 3.70
CA LYS A 166 21.05 -11.57 4.25
C LYS A 166 22.13 -10.97 3.34
N GLY A 167 23.05 -11.79 2.83
CA GLY A 167 24.07 -11.35 1.88
C GLY A 167 23.49 -10.90 0.53
N LYS A 168 22.46 -11.61 0.03
CA LYS A 168 21.76 -11.21 -1.20
C LYS A 168 21.02 -9.91 -1.04
N LEU A 169 20.34 -9.69 0.10
CA LEU A 169 19.65 -8.44 0.38
C LEU A 169 20.59 -7.23 0.38
N ILE A 170 21.77 -7.35 1.00
CA ILE A 170 22.80 -6.29 0.95
C ILE A 170 23.17 -5.96 -0.50
N PHE A 171 23.32 -6.98 -1.33
CA PHE A 171 23.61 -6.80 -2.75
C PHE A 171 22.47 -6.05 -3.47
N ILE A 172 21.22 -6.48 -3.27
CA ILE A 172 20.02 -5.83 -3.84
C ILE A 172 19.98 -4.36 -3.44
N LEU A 173 20.21 -4.04 -2.17
CA LEU A 173 20.17 -2.66 -1.68
C LEU A 173 21.31 -1.80 -2.25
N LYS A 174 22.49 -2.38 -2.49
CA LYS A 174 23.59 -1.70 -3.20
C LYS A 174 23.23 -1.39 -4.65
N GLU A 175 22.55 -2.31 -5.34
CA GLU A 175 22.03 -2.05 -6.68
C GLU A 175 20.92 -0.98 -6.66
N TYR A 176 20.00 -1.02 -5.68
CA TYR A 176 18.98 0.01 -5.49
C TYR A 176 19.57 1.42 -5.47
N MET A 177 20.66 1.63 -4.72
CA MET A 177 21.31 2.94 -4.63
C MET A 177 21.93 3.40 -5.96
N GLN A 178 22.14 2.48 -6.91
CA GLN A 178 22.65 2.78 -8.24
C GLN A 178 21.54 3.02 -9.27
N LEU A 179 20.27 2.72 -8.93
CA LEU A 179 19.15 2.97 -9.80
C LEU A 179 18.99 4.48 -9.98
N GLN A 180 19.12 4.94 -11.22
CA GLN A 180 18.88 6.34 -11.54
C GLN A 180 17.42 6.69 -11.28
N GLU A 181 17.13 7.95 -10.99
CA GLU A 181 15.79 8.51 -10.75
C GLU A 181 14.87 8.47 -12.00
N VAL A 182 14.96 7.43 -12.81
CA VAL A 182 14.11 7.24 -14.00
C VAL A 182 12.67 6.92 -13.61
N PHE A 183 12.45 6.60 -12.34
CA PHE A 183 11.13 6.21 -11.83
C PHE A 183 10.44 7.41 -11.20
N SER A 184 9.50 8.02 -11.96
CA SER A 184 8.54 8.93 -11.32
C SER A 184 7.76 8.17 -10.26
N ASP A 185 7.70 8.71 -9.05
CA ASP A 185 6.87 8.13 -8.00
C ASP A 185 5.39 8.37 -8.34
N GLN A 186 4.60 7.35 -8.19
CA GLN A 186 3.16 7.43 -8.32
C GLN A 186 2.57 7.11 -6.95
N GLU A 187 2.29 8.15 -6.17
CA GLU A 187 1.82 8.04 -4.79
C GLU A 187 0.53 7.23 -4.68
N ILE A 188 -0.38 7.42 -5.64
CA ILE A 188 -1.68 6.74 -5.66
C ILE A 188 -1.75 5.93 -6.95
N PRO A 189 -2.08 4.63 -6.89
CA PRO A 189 -2.31 3.84 -8.09
C PRO A 189 -3.36 4.50 -8.97
N TYR A 190 -3.11 4.54 -10.27
CA TYR A 190 -4.10 5.04 -11.21
C TYR A 190 -5.31 4.12 -11.20
N VAL A 191 -6.48 4.71 -11.18
CA VAL A 191 -7.77 4.06 -11.27
C VAL A 191 -8.68 4.84 -12.22
N GLU A 192 -9.76 4.21 -12.65
CA GLU A 192 -10.81 4.85 -13.45
C GLU A 192 -11.43 6.05 -12.71
N ASP A 193 -12.05 6.97 -13.46
CA ASP A 193 -12.65 8.17 -12.89
C ASP A 193 -14.03 7.91 -12.26
N TRP A 194 -14.09 6.92 -11.40
CA TRP A 194 -15.27 6.58 -10.60
C TRP A 194 -14.88 6.08 -9.20
N LEU A 195 -15.81 6.08 -8.29
CA LEU A 195 -15.67 5.53 -6.94
C LEU A 195 -16.96 4.81 -6.57
N ARG A 196 -16.84 3.60 -6.00
CA ARG A 196 -17.90 2.90 -5.27
C ARG A 196 -17.49 2.80 -3.81
N LEU A 197 -18.41 3.08 -2.91
CA LEU A 197 -18.20 2.95 -1.48
C LEU A 197 -18.91 1.70 -0.98
N ASP A 198 -18.18 0.78 -0.39
CA ASP A 198 -18.69 -0.53 0.05
C ASP A 198 -18.92 -0.57 1.57
N TYR A 199 -18.21 0.26 2.35
CA TYR A 199 -18.33 0.29 3.80
C TYR A 199 -17.91 1.65 4.37
N VAL A 200 -18.61 2.07 5.43
CA VAL A 200 -18.24 3.21 6.29
C VAL A 200 -18.30 2.79 7.75
N GLY A 201 -17.22 2.97 8.48
CA GLY A 201 -17.15 2.71 9.92
C GLY A 201 -16.60 3.89 10.68
N LEU A 202 -17.14 4.11 11.87
CA LEU A 202 -16.61 5.03 12.86
C LEU A 202 -16.25 4.25 14.11
N SER A 203 -15.02 4.40 14.57
CA SER A 203 -14.50 3.70 15.73
C SER A 203 -13.91 4.68 16.72
N SER A 204 -14.05 4.38 18.01
CA SER A 204 -13.37 5.08 19.10
C SER A 204 -12.22 4.22 19.59
N MET A 205 -10.99 4.62 19.25
CA MET A 205 -9.74 3.90 19.55
C MET A 205 -9.73 2.45 19.03
N SER A 206 -10.43 1.53 19.68
CA SER A 206 -10.50 0.11 19.30
C SER A 206 -11.91 -0.46 19.37
N ILE A 207 -12.94 0.40 19.47
CA ILE A 207 -14.33 -0.03 19.59
C ILE A 207 -15.14 0.64 18.49
N GLY A 208 -15.81 -0.17 17.64
CA GLY A 208 -16.75 0.29 16.65
C GLY A 208 -17.97 0.93 17.28
N VAL A 209 -18.27 2.16 16.88
CA VAL A 209 -19.46 2.89 17.33
C VAL A 209 -20.50 3.02 16.24
N ILE A 210 -20.08 3.00 14.97
CA ILE A 210 -20.93 2.97 13.79
C ILE A 210 -20.33 2.01 12.78
N SER A 211 -21.15 1.15 12.20
CA SER A 211 -20.83 0.28 11.08
C SER A 211 -21.96 0.38 10.06
N LEU A 212 -21.61 0.57 8.81
CA LEU A 212 -22.52 0.61 7.68
C LEU A 212 -21.91 -0.17 6.53
N LEU A 213 -22.43 -1.35 6.27
CA LEU A 213 -22.13 -2.12 5.07
C LEU A 213 -23.07 -1.60 3.96
N LEU A 214 -22.47 -1.25 2.83
CA LEU A 214 -23.15 -0.64 1.69
C LEU A 214 -23.04 -1.54 0.45
N ASP A 215 -22.60 -2.76 0.67
CA ASP A 215 -22.38 -3.78 -0.34
C ASP A 215 -23.67 -4.54 -0.63
N ASP A 216 -24.56 -3.91 -1.38
CA ASP A 216 -25.85 -4.49 -1.78
C ASP A 216 -25.69 -5.65 -2.79
N GLU A 217 -24.52 -5.82 -3.38
CA GLU A 217 -24.23 -6.83 -4.41
C GLU A 217 -23.43 -8.02 -3.88
N ASP A 218 -23.19 -8.11 -2.56
CA ASP A 218 -22.35 -9.15 -1.91
C ASP A 218 -20.95 -9.31 -2.54
N ILE A 219 -20.34 -8.20 -2.97
CA ILE A 219 -19.02 -8.17 -3.59
C ILE A 219 -17.92 -8.48 -2.58
N LEU A 220 -18.18 -8.12 -1.31
CA LEU A 220 -17.29 -8.41 -0.20
C LEU A 220 -17.58 -9.83 0.32
N ASN A 221 -16.58 -10.68 0.29
CA ASN A 221 -16.72 -12.05 0.79
C ASN A 221 -16.59 -12.10 2.33
N VAL A 222 -17.50 -11.44 3.03
CA VAL A 222 -17.56 -11.45 4.49
C VAL A 222 -18.34 -12.69 4.96
N LYS A 223 -17.62 -13.76 5.26
CA LYS A 223 -18.23 -14.99 5.79
C LYS A 223 -18.51 -14.83 7.29
N VAL A 224 -19.78 -15.03 7.64
CA VAL A 224 -20.23 -15.07 9.04
C VAL A 224 -20.38 -16.52 9.49
N PRO A 225 -20.05 -16.85 10.74
CA PRO A 225 -20.27 -18.19 11.29
C PRO A 225 -21.75 -18.39 11.60
N GLY A 226 -22.30 -19.52 11.21
CA GLY A 226 -23.69 -19.91 11.47
C GLY A 226 -24.63 -19.75 10.26
N GLU A 227 -25.86 -20.22 10.42
CA GLU A 227 -26.95 -20.03 9.50
C GLU A 227 -27.89 -19.01 10.10
N PHE A 228 -28.30 -18.00 9.33
CA PHE A 228 -29.21 -16.93 9.75
C PHE A 228 -30.52 -17.10 9.00
N GLU A 229 -31.64 -17.05 9.74
CA GLU A 229 -32.99 -17.07 9.15
C GLU A 229 -33.39 -15.65 8.68
N ASP A 230 -32.86 -14.60 9.35
CA ASP A 230 -33.13 -13.22 9.03
C ASP A 230 -31.92 -12.58 8.30
N PRO A 231 -32.11 -12.12 7.05
CA PRO A 231 -31.08 -11.42 6.30
C PRO A 231 -30.57 -10.14 6.99
N VAL A 232 -31.39 -9.50 7.84
CA VAL A 232 -31.01 -8.30 8.59
C VAL A 232 -29.97 -8.67 9.66
N GLU A 233 -30.19 -9.76 10.40
CA GLU A 233 -29.25 -10.26 11.41
C GLU A 233 -27.93 -10.69 10.77
N GLU A 234 -27.98 -11.36 9.61
CA GLU A 234 -26.79 -11.72 8.85
C GLU A 234 -25.98 -10.49 8.47
N ASN A 235 -26.64 -9.45 7.97
CA ASN A 235 -25.98 -8.22 7.53
C ASN A 235 -25.36 -7.45 8.72
N GLU A 236 -26.07 -7.38 9.87
CA GLU A 236 -25.50 -6.78 11.10
C GLU A 236 -24.27 -7.55 11.59
N MET A 237 -24.27 -8.87 11.46
CA MET A 237 -23.11 -9.68 11.81
C MET A 237 -21.95 -9.45 10.84
N LYS A 238 -22.21 -9.33 9.51
CA LYS A 238 -21.21 -8.98 8.50
C LYS A 238 -20.58 -7.61 8.81
N GLU A 239 -21.42 -6.59 9.12
CA GLU A 239 -20.97 -5.26 9.53
C GLU A 239 -20.04 -5.32 10.73
N SER A 240 -20.45 -6.03 11.78
CA SER A 240 -19.70 -6.15 13.04
C SER A 240 -18.36 -6.85 12.82
N LEU A 241 -18.34 -7.92 12.04
CA LEU A 241 -17.13 -8.71 11.76
C LEU A 241 -16.12 -7.92 10.92
N LEU A 242 -16.61 -7.19 9.91
CA LEU A 242 -15.76 -6.34 9.07
C LEU A 242 -15.16 -5.20 9.90
N THR A 243 -15.97 -4.55 10.71
CA THR A 243 -15.54 -3.47 11.62
C THR A 243 -14.45 -3.97 12.57
N ALA A 244 -14.67 -5.09 13.25
CA ALA A 244 -13.68 -5.66 14.17
C ALA A 244 -12.33 -5.94 13.49
N LYS A 245 -12.34 -6.43 12.25
CA LYS A 245 -11.10 -6.67 11.49
C LYS A 245 -10.39 -5.37 11.09
N ILE A 246 -11.13 -4.36 10.64
CA ILE A 246 -10.59 -3.04 10.29
C ILE A 246 -9.98 -2.37 11.52
N GLU A 247 -10.66 -2.44 12.66
CA GLU A 247 -10.17 -1.91 13.93
C GLU A 247 -8.92 -2.62 14.42
N ALA A 248 -8.90 -3.95 14.32
CA ALA A 248 -7.71 -4.72 14.68
C ALA A 248 -6.48 -4.32 13.85
N ILE A 249 -6.65 -4.03 12.56
CA ILE A 249 -5.57 -3.49 11.71
C ILE A 249 -5.09 -2.14 12.24
N ALA A 250 -6.02 -1.21 12.46
CA ALA A 250 -5.69 0.14 12.91
C ALA A 250 -5.00 0.13 14.29
N ALA A 251 -5.57 -0.61 15.26
CA ALA A 251 -5.04 -0.73 16.62
C ALA A 251 -3.66 -1.42 16.66
N ASN A 252 -3.50 -2.53 15.96
CA ASN A 252 -2.23 -3.24 15.89
C ASN A 252 -1.15 -2.40 15.20
N THR A 253 -1.51 -1.69 14.14
CA THR A 253 -0.58 -0.81 13.44
C THR A 253 -0.13 0.32 14.37
N LEU A 254 -1.07 1.02 15.00
CA LEU A 254 -0.77 2.08 15.95
C LEU A 254 0.08 1.60 17.13
N GLY A 255 -0.33 0.49 17.77
CA GLY A 255 0.36 -0.05 18.95
C GLY A 255 1.81 -0.46 18.66
N ASN A 256 2.09 -0.92 17.46
CA ASN A 256 3.41 -1.39 17.07
C ASN A 256 4.30 -0.32 16.41
N THR A 257 3.71 0.66 15.72
CA THR A 257 4.46 1.65 14.92
C THR A 257 4.40 3.06 15.51
N GLY A 258 3.45 3.33 16.39
CA GLY A 258 3.10 4.70 16.78
C GLY A 258 2.43 5.51 15.66
N ALA A 259 2.04 4.87 14.55
CA ALA A 259 1.42 5.52 13.40
C ALA A 259 0.11 4.83 13.01
N TYR A 260 -0.88 5.60 12.55
CA TYR A 260 -2.09 5.06 11.96
C TYR A 260 -1.90 4.72 10.48
N PRO A 261 -2.54 3.65 9.97
CA PRO A 261 -2.66 3.49 8.53
C PRO A 261 -3.45 4.70 7.99
N ARG A 262 -2.95 5.29 6.91
CA ARG A 262 -3.69 6.29 6.14
C ARG A 262 -4.61 5.60 5.14
N TRP A 263 -4.07 4.64 4.46
CA TRP A 263 -4.79 3.78 3.54
C TRP A 263 -4.04 2.49 3.22
N ILE A 264 -4.81 1.49 2.79
CA ILE A 264 -4.32 0.20 2.34
C ILE A 264 -4.90 -0.03 0.95
N ALA A 265 -4.04 -0.39 -0.02
CA ALA A 265 -4.46 -0.73 -1.37
C ALA A 265 -4.43 -2.23 -1.56
N VAL A 266 -5.51 -2.75 -2.11
CA VAL A 266 -5.66 -4.13 -2.57
C VAL A 266 -5.89 -4.11 -4.07
N LYS A 267 -5.06 -4.82 -4.81
CA LYS A 267 -5.12 -4.88 -6.26
C LYS A 267 -6.10 -5.97 -6.68
N LEU A 268 -7.15 -5.61 -7.39
CA LEU A 268 -8.15 -6.54 -7.92
C LEU A 268 -7.81 -7.02 -9.33
N GLY A 269 -7.01 -6.25 -10.07
CA GLY A 269 -6.65 -6.54 -11.45
C GLY A 269 -5.77 -5.45 -12.04
N PHE A 270 -5.69 -5.41 -13.39
CA PHE A 270 -4.93 -4.35 -14.05
C PHE A 270 -5.60 -2.99 -13.83
N GLN A 271 -4.89 -2.06 -13.18
CA GLN A 271 -5.36 -0.72 -12.84
C GLN A 271 -6.66 -0.65 -12.02
N ASN A 272 -7.10 -1.74 -11.42
CA ASN A 272 -8.26 -1.77 -10.55
C ASN A 272 -7.85 -2.08 -9.10
N TYR A 273 -8.26 -1.20 -8.19
CA TYR A 273 -7.88 -1.24 -6.78
C TYR A 273 -9.08 -1.02 -5.87
N ARG A 274 -9.03 -1.71 -4.75
CA ARG A 274 -9.90 -1.46 -3.60
C ARG A 274 -9.07 -0.84 -2.49
N PHE A 275 -9.62 0.18 -1.85
CA PHE A 275 -8.93 0.95 -0.82
C PHE A 275 -9.68 0.89 0.50
N LEU A 276 -8.94 0.62 1.55
CA LEU A 276 -9.37 0.86 2.92
C LEU A 276 -8.66 2.13 3.40
N THR A 277 -9.41 3.21 3.61
CA THR A 277 -8.90 4.51 4.05
C THR A 277 -9.24 4.78 5.51
N PHE A 278 -8.38 5.54 6.19
CA PHE A 278 -8.54 5.92 7.58
C PHE A 278 -8.34 7.42 7.74
N LYS A 279 -9.26 8.07 8.44
CA LYS A 279 -9.18 9.50 8.78
C LYS A 279 -9.47 9.71 10.26
N LYS A 280 -8.55 10.38 10.94
CA LYS A 280 -8.70 10.72 12.36
C LYS A 280 -9.65 11.90 12.53
N TYR A 281 -10.58 11.79 13.49
CA TYR A 281 -11.46 12.86 13.92
C TYR A 281 -11.29 13.10 15.41
N GLY A 282 -10.91 14.32 15.78
CA GLY A 282 -10.58 14.65 17.15
C GLY A 282 -9.42 13.80 17.67
N ASN A 283 -9.40 13.53 18.96
CA ASN A 283 -8.37 12.71 19.59
C ASN A 283 -8.74 11.23 19.70
N ASP A 284 -10.05 10.92 19.68
CA ASP A 284 -10.56 9.63 20.12
C ASP A 284 -11.22 8.81 19.00
N TYR A 285 -11.47 9.40 17.83
CA TYR A 285 -12.21 8.73 16.77
C TYR A 285 -11.44 8.63 15.47
N PHE A 286 -11.68 7.56 14.73
CA PHE A 286 -11.27 7.45 13.34
C PHE A 286 -12.42 6.93 12.48
N LEU A 287 -12.51 7.51 11.28
CA LEU A 287 -13.40 7.07 10.22
C LEU A 287 -12.63 6.13 9.31
N SER A 288 -13.21 4.98 9.01
CA SER A 288 -12.70 4.05 7.99
C SER A 288 -13.71 3.94 6.84
N CYS A 289 -13.19 3.94 5.62
CA CYS A 289 -14.01 3.75 4.42
C CYS A 289 -13.37 2.67 3.55
N LEU A 290 -14.19 1.71 3.10
CA LEU A 290 -13.80 0.75 2.10
C LEU A 290 -14.44 1.14 0.77
N SER A 291 -13.62 1.29 -0.25
CA SER A 291 -14.04 1.78 -1.57
C SER A 291 -13.29 1.09 -2.69
N GLU A 292 -13.89 1.04 -3.88
CA GLU A 292 -13.25 0.61 -5.12
C GLU A 292 -13.26 1.77 -6.13
N GLY A 293 -12.18 1.91 -6.91
CA GLY A 293 -12.04 2.96 -7.89
C GLY A 293 -11.11 4.09 -7.48
N ASN A 294 -11.43 5.34 -7.80
CA ASN A 294 -10.56 6.48 -7.59
C ASN A 294 -10.54 6.95 -6.13
N MET A 295 -9.51 6.57 -5.37
CA MET A 295 -9.34 6.95 -3.97
C MET A 295 -9.37 8.47 -3.74
N GLN A 296 -8.98 9.31 -4.71
CA GLN A 296 -9.02 10.77 -4.53
C GLN A 296 -10.44 11.29 -4.32
N LYS A 297 -11.44 10.59 -4.89
CA LYS A 297 -12.86 10.95 -4.71
C LYS A 297 -13.40 10.67 -3.30
N ILE A 298 -12.69 9.87 -2.49
CA ILE A 298 -13.08 9.66 -1.09
C ILE A 298 -13.08 10.97 -0.30
N LYS A 299 -12.23 11.95 -0.69
CA LYS A 299 -12.22 13.28 -0.07
C LYS A 299 -13.56 14.00 -0.21
N ILE A 300 -14.32 13.75 -1.28
CA ILE A 300 -15.65 14.32 -1.49
C ILE A 300 -16.62 13.73 -0.46
N ILE A 301 -16.56 12.42 -0.24
CA ILE A 301 -17.37 11.72 0.76
C ILE A 301 -17.00 12.20 2.17
N GLU A 302 -15.70 12.28 2.48
CA GLU A 302 -15.22 12.80 3.76
C GLU A 302 -15.68 14.22 4.02
N ALA A 303 -15.67 15.10 3.01
CA ALA A 303 -16.16 16.48 3.12
C ALA A 303 -17.69 16.54 3.37
N GLN A 304 -18.44 15.61 2.78
CA GLN A 304 -19.90 15.52 3.03
C GLN A 304 -20.21 14.95 4.42
N LEU A 305 -19.37 14.04 4.94
CA LEU A 305 -19.50 13.47 6.28
C LEU A 305 -19.07 14.44 7.39
N GLU A 306 -18.12 15.34 7.09
CA GLU A 306 -17.51 16.21 8.08
C GLU A 306 -18.51 17.05 8.90
N PRO A 307 -19.53 17.71 8.33
CA PRO A 307 -20.53 18.46 9.12
C PRO A 307 -21.34 17.54 10.06
N ILE A 308 -21.66 16.33 9.61
CA ILE A 308 -22.40 15.34 10.40
C ILE A 308 -21.53 14.86 11.57
N MET A 309 -20.26 14.57 11.28
CA MET A 309 -19.29 14.09 12.26
C MET A 309 -18.99 15.15 13.31
N ASN A 310 -18.71 16.39 12.91
CA ASN A 310 -18.40 17.50 13.82
C ASN A 310 -19.57 17.83 14.76
N ASN A 311 -20.81 17.64 14.33
CA ASN A 311 -22.00 17.83 15.18
C ASN A 311 -22.29 16.63 16.09
N GLY A 312 -21.82 15.44 15.75
CA GLY A 312 -22.14 14.19 16.45
C GLY A 312 -21.04 13.70 17.40
N ILE A 313 -19.77 14.09 17.18
CA ILE A 313 -18.60 13.60 17.93
C ILE A 313 -18.02 14.71 18.79
N ASN A 314 -18.76 15.13 19.84
CA ASN A 314 -18.33 16.22 20.71
C ASN A 314 -17.68 15.73 22.01
N THR A 315 -17.73 14.44 22.31
CA THR A 315 -17.26 13.86 23.58
C THR A 315 -16.55 12.54 23.36
N PRO A 316 -15.59 12.18 24.23
CA PRO A 316 -15.00 10.85 24.23
C PRO A 316 -16.06 9.76 24.36
N PHE A 317 -15.82 8.60 23.77
CA PHE A 317 -16.73 7.47 23.91
C PHE A 317 -16.65 6.89 25.35
N LEU A 318 -17.75 6.95 26.06
CA LEU A 318 -17.87 6.49 27.45
C LEU A 318 -18.68 5.18 27.56
N GLY A 319 -18.71 4.36 26.52
CA GLY A 319 -19.43 3.07 26.50
C GLY A 319 -20.91 3.17 26.12
N ASN A 320 -21.47 4.35 25.85
CA ASN A 320 -22.86 4.54 25.46
C ASN A 320 -23.00 4.74 23.95
N LEU A 321 -23.63 3.81 23.25
CA LEU A 321 -23.85 3.84 21.81
C LEU A 321 -25.08 4.69 21.39
N ARG A 322 -26.00 5.03 22.32
CA ARG A 322 -27.26 5.73 21.98
C ARG A 322 -27.03 7.05 21.21
N PRO A 323 -26.08 7.91 21.56
CA PRO A 323 -25.82 9.14 20.80
C PRO A 323 -25.46 8.87 19.33
N PHE A 324 -24.82 7.74 19.04
CA PHE A 324 -24.35 7.37 17.72
C PHE A 324 -25.45 6.80 16.80
N ASN A 325 -26.59 6.34 17.37
CA ASN A 325 -27.71 5.83 16.58
C ASN A 325 -28.29 6.91 15.65
N LYS A 326 -28.41 8.15 16.14
CA LYS A 326 -28.85 9.29 15.31
C LYS A 326 -27.80 9.59 14.23
N LEU A 327 -26.53 9.56 14.60
CA LEU A 327 -25.43 9.79 13.68
C LEU A 327 -25.38 8.70 12.60
N LYS A 328 -25.53 7.42 12.97
CA LYS A 328 -25.65 6.29 12.03
C LYS A 328 -26.79 6.52 11.03
N SER A 329 -27.96 6.94 11.49
CA SER A 329 -29.12 7.22 10.63
C SER A 329 -28.84 8.36 9.65
N GLN A 330 -28.19 9.44 10.08
CA GLN A 330 -27.82 10.57 9.23
C GLN A 330 -26.80 10.17 8.17
N ILE A 331 -25.78 9.39 8.55
CA ILE A 331 -24.79 8.87 7.62
C ILE A 331 -25.47 7.93 6.61
N LYS A 332 -26.35 7.03 7.07
CA LYS A 332 -27.09 6.11 6.21
C LYS A 332 -27.98 6.85 5.19
N GLU A 333 -28.64 7.93 5.60
CA GLU A 333 -29.43 8.76 4.71
C GLU A 333 -28.58 9.49 3.68
N LEU A 334 -27.45 10.08 4.09
CA LEU A 334 -26.50 10.71 3.18
C LEU A 334 -25.99 9.69 2.17
N MET A 335 -25.58 8.50 2.62
CA MET A 335 -25.03 7.45 1.77
C MET A 335 -26.08 6.91 0.78
N LYS A 336 -27.35 6.79 1.13
CA LYS A 336 -28.43 6.41 0.19
C LYS A 336 -28.50 7.32 -1.02
N ASN A 337 -28.22 8.62 -0.84
CA ASN A 337 -28.19 9.59 -1.94
C ASN A 337 -26.93 9.49 -2.79
N VAL A 338 -25.89 8.88 -2.23
CA VAL A 338 -24.54 8.73 -2.82
C VAL A 338 -24.35 7.34 -3.40
N ILE A 339 -24.97 6.31 -2.77
CA ILE A 339 -24.90 4.90 -3.17
C ILE A 339 -25.81 4.67 -4.37
N GLY A 340 -25.34 4.05 -5.41
CA GLY A 340 -26.05 3.80 -6.67
C GLY A 340 -25.72 4.81 -7.75
N ARG A 341 -24.88 5.78 -7.45
CA ARG A 341 -24.21 6.59 -8.46
C ARG A 341 -22.73 6.28 -8.41
N LYS A 342 -22.21 5.67 -9.48
CA LYS A 342 -20.79 5.75 -9.76
C LYS A 342 -20.46 7.24 -9.76
N PHE A 343 -19.63 7.70 -8.86
CA PHE A 343 -19.12 9.08 -8.90
C PHE A 343 -18.23 9.20 -10.13
N THR A 344 -18.75 9.78 -11.18
CA THR A 344 -17.99 10.16 -12.38
C THR A 344 -17.37 11.53 -12.22
#